data_e66344acfd3027b390b5d4a9a44edc91
#
_entry.id   e66344acfd3027b390b5d4a9a44edc91
#
_cell.length_a   1.000
_cell.length_b   1.000
_cell.length_c   1.000
_cell.angle_alpha   90.00
_cell.angle_beta   90.00
_cell.angle_gamma   90.00
#
_symmetry.space_group_name_H-M   'P 1'
#
loop_
_entity.id
_entity.type
_entity.pdbx_description
1 polymer ?
#
loop_
_entity_poly.entity_id
_entity_poly.type
_entity_poly.pdbx_seq_one_letter_code
_entity_poly.pdbx_strand_id
1 'polypeptide(L)'
;SEHRADFCVMSRREGDFDWLHIKDDQLVAVLPKSSPLSGGAAFPLSAVGNYPFVAIRPAEETDNSRMIAQMGITPDIRFGCPDGLAAMAMVKAGLGIAIMNQLIVDSLEPGGEVRVMPLDPEQYVDIGIGVTRKDMISPAAARFIAYAKEHIEEMK
;
A
#
# COMPACT_ATOMS: atom_id res chain seq x y z
N SER A 1 1.47 4.30 -27.40
CA SER A 1 1.07 3.46 -26.27
C SER A 1 0.11 2.39 -26.76
N GLU A 2 0.47 1.13 -26.63
CA GLU A 2 -0.43 0.03 -26.90
C GLU A 2 -1.52 0.04 -25.82
N HIS A 3 -2.78 0.22 -26.19
CA HIS A 3 -3.91 0.12 -25.28
C HIS A 3 -4.08 -1.35 -24.87
N ARG A 4 -3.46 -1.73 -23.76
CA ARG A 4 -3.47 -3.10 -23.24
C ARG A 4 -4.56 -3.35 -22.20
N ALA A 5 -5.18 -2.28 -21.69
CA ALA A 5 -6.28 -2.35 -20.72
C ALA A 5 -7.22 -1.15 -20.89
N ASP A 6 -8.50 -1.36 -20.71
CA ASP A 6 -9.54 -0.32 -20.73
C ASP A 6 -9.55 0.49 -19.43
N PHE A 7 -9.25 -0.17 -18.30
CA PHE A 7 -9.16 0.42 -16.96
C PHE A 7 -8.20 -0.37 -16.07
N CYS A 8 -7.78 0.23 -14.97
CA CYS A 8 -6.99 -0.42 -13.93
C CYS A 8 -7.60 -0.15 -12.55
N VAL A 9 -7.63 -1.16 -11.69
CA VAL A 9 -7.83 -0.97 -10.25
C VAL A 9 -6.46 -0.76 -9.61
N MET A 10 -6.25 0.40 -8.99
CA MET A 10 -4.93 0.77 -8.48
C MET A 10 -5.02 1.83 -7.39
N SER A 11 -3.92 2.11 -6.71
CA SER A 11 -3.78 3.35 -5.95
C SER A 11 -3.62 4.53 -6.90
N ARG A 12 -4.23 5.67 -6.54
CA ARG A 12 -4.24 6.87 -7.38
C ARG A 12 -2.82 7.32 -7.71
N ARG A 13 -2.62 7.65 -8.99
CA ARG A 13 -1.40 8.21 -9.55
C ARG A 13 -1.69 9.56 -10.19
N GLU A 14 -0.66 10.37 -10.38
CA GLU A 14 -0.75 11.52 -11.27
C GLU A 14 -0.86 11.03 -12.71
N GLY A 15 -1.69 11.69 -13.52
CA GLY A 15 -1.89 11.35 -14.92
C GLY A 15 -3.22 11.84 -15.47
N ASP A 16 -3.33 11.77 -16.78
CA ASP A 16 -4.55 12.14 -17.51
C ASP A 16 -5.47 10.92 -17.64
N PHE A 17 -6.25 10.66 -16.60
CA PHE A 17 -7.26 9.61 -16.54
C PHE A 17 -8.43 10.01 -15.65
N ASP A 18 -9.61 9.51 -15.97
CA ASP A 18 -10.77 9.61 -15.09
C ASP A 18 -10.59 8.69 -13.89
N TRP A 19 -10.92 9.19 -12.70
CA TRP A 19 -10.79 8.47 -11.45
C TRP A 19 -12.13 8.17 -10.82
N LEU A 20 -12.36 6.93 -10.47
CA LEU A 20 -13.47 6.50 -9.66
C LEU A 20 -12.93 5.97 -8.33
N HIS A 21 -13.04 6.78 -7.28
CA HIS A 21 -12.64 6.41 -5.92
C HIS A 21 -13.47 5.24 -5.41
N ILE A 22 -12.83 4.24 -4.79
CA ILE A 22 -13.47 3.11 -4.12
C ILE A 22 -13.36 3.29 -2.60
N LYS A 23 -12.13 3.39 -2.09
CA LYS A 23 -11.85 3.54 -0.65
C LYS A 23 -10.44 4.07 -0.41
N ASP A 24 -10.23 4.60 0.78
CA ASP A 24 -8.90 4.88 1.30
C ASP A 24 -8.34 3.62 1.98
N ASP A 25 -7.07 3.33 1.74
CA ASP A 25 -6.33 2.24 2.37
C ASP A 25 -5.20 2.82 3.23
N GLN A 26 -5.19 2.48 4.50
CA GLN A 26 -4.20 2.98 5.43
C GLN A 26 -2.84 2.31 5.19
N LEU A 27 -1.76 3.09 5.23
CA LEU A 27 -0.42 2.57 5.33
C LEU A 27 -0.08 2.33 6.82
N VAL A 28 0.42 1.14 7.12
CA VAL A 28 0.73 0.70 8.48
C VAL A 28 2.16 0.20 8.60
N ALA A 29 2.74 0.35 9.78
CA ALA A 29 4.01 -0.27 10.12
C ALA A 29 3.76 -1.71 10.61
N VAL A 30 4.58 -2.62 10.09
CA VAL A 30 4.64 -4.01 10.54
C VAL A 30 6.02 -4.23 11.14
N LEU A 31 6.07 -4.62 12.41
CA LEU A 31 7.32 -4.80 13.16
C LEU A 31 7.28 -6.07 14.01
N PRO A 32 8.44 -6.67 14.33
CA PRO A 32 8.49 -7.79 15.23
C PRO A 32 7.89 -7.41 16.59
N LYS A 33 7.16 -8.32 17.22
CA LYS A 33 6.60 -8.09 18.57
C LYS A 33 7.68 -7.77 19.60
N SER A 34 8.89 -8.24 19.39
CA SER A 34 10.07 -7.96 20.22
C SER A 34 10.65 -6.55 20.02
N SER A 35 10.16 -5.79 19.04
CA SER A 35 10.64 -4.42 18.81
C SER A 35 10.35 -3.52 20.01
N PRO A 36 11.28 -2.64 20.42
CA PRO A 36 11.05 -1.68 21.49
C PRO A 36 9.83 -0.75 21.24
N LEU A 37 9.47 -0.52 19.97
CA LEU A 37 8.34 0.32 19.60
C LEU A 37 7.00 -0.42 19.60
N SER A 38 6.99 -1.74 19.75
CA SER A 38 5.76 -2.56 19.65
C SER A 38 4.71 -2.25 20.75
N GLY A 39 5.10 -1.61 21.83
CA GLY A 39 4.21 -1.20 22.93
C GLY A 39 3.52 0.16 22.72
N GLY A 40 3.87 0.90 21.67
CA GLY A 40 3.27 2.21 21.36
C GLY A 40 1.86 2.10 20.79
N ALA A 41 1.16 3.25 20.73
CA ALA A 41 -0.15 3.36 20.08
C ALA A 41 -0.02 3.50 18.55
N ALA A 42 1.03 4.18 18.08
CA ALA A 42 1.36 4.40 16.68
C ALA A 42 2.86 4.30 16.46
N PHE A 43 3.26 4.06 15.23
CA PHE A 43 4.66 4.03 14.82
C PHE A 43 5.08 5.41 14.28
N PRO A 44 6.02 6.11 14.94
CA PRO A 44 6.46 7.42 14.46
C PRO A 44 7.25 7.26 13.15
N LEU A 45 6.80 7.91 12.09
CA LEU A 45 7.44 7.85 10.77
C LEU A 45 8.91 8.31 10.81
N SER A 46 9.24 9.25 11.67
CA SER A 46 10.62 9.71 11.88
C SER A 46 11.58 8.61 12.38
N ALA A 47 11.04 7.51 12.92
CA ALA A 47 11.84 6.39 13.41
C ALA A 47 12.21 5.37 12.30
N VAL A 48 11.65 5.49 11.10
CA VAL A 48 11.89 4.53 9.99
C VAL A 48 13.38 4.35 9.69
N GLY A 49 14.15 5.44 9.68
CA GLY A 49 15.59 5.40 9.41
C GLY A 49 16.45 4.79 10.53
N ASN A 50 15.86 4.53 11.71
CA ASN A 50 16.60 4.03 12.88
C ASN A 50 16.54 2.49 13.02
N TYR A 51 15.82 1.81 12.12
CA TYR A 51 15.63 0.36 12.15
C TYR A 51 15.96 -0.26 10.80
N PRO A 52 16.48 -1.50 10.77
CA PRO A 52 16.59 -2.26 9.53
C PRO A 52 15.24 -2.28 8.81
N PHE A 53 15.22 -1.90 7.54
CA PHE A 53 14.01 -1.79 6.74
C PHE A 53 13.94 -2.88 5.68
N VAL A 54 12.78 -3.54 5.59
CA VAL A 54 12.45 -4.51 4.55
C VAL A 54 11.66 -3.78 3.47
N ALA A 55 12.29 -3.54 2.32
CA ALA A 55 11.69 -2.85 1.19
C ALA A 55 10.96 -3.83 0.27
N ILE A 56 9.68 -3.56 -0.02
CA ILE A 56 8.89 -4.34 -0.99
C ILE A 56 9.13 -3.74 -2.37
N ARG A 57 9.60 -4.56 -3.32
CA ARG A 57 9.94 -4.17 -4.70
C ARG A 57 10.79 -2.90 -4.76
N PRO A 58 12.01 -2.93 -4.18
CA PRO A 58 12.85 -1.72 -4.02
C PRO A 58 13.25 -1.05 -5.35
N ALA A 59 13.15 -1.76 -6.49
CA ALA A 59 13.43 -1.23 -7.82
C ALA A 59 12.20 -0.55 -8.47
N GLU A 60 11.04 -0.58 -7.83
CA GLU A 60 9.78 -0.03 -8.34
C GLU A 60 9.26 1.10 -7.44
N GLU A 61 8.52 2.02 -8.03
CA GLU A 61 7.79 3.02 -7.26
C GLU A 61 6.49 2.40 -6.70
N THR A 62 6.48 2.12 -5.40
CA THR A 62 5.34 1.62 -4.64
C THR A 62 4.69 2.74 -3.84
N ASP A 63 3.49 2.49 -3.26
CA ASP A 63 2.83 3.48 -2.39
C ASP A 63 3.71 3.83 -1.18
N ASN A 64 4.33 2.82 -0.58
CA ASN A 64 5.20 2.97 0.57
C ASN A 64 6.45 3.80 0.23
N SER A 65 7.15 3.46 -0.88
CA SER A 65 8.37 4.17 -1.27
C SER A 65 8.08 5.62 -1.63
N ARG A 66 6.94 5.88 -2.26
CA ARG A 66 6.48 7.22 -2.60
C ARG A 66 6.18 8.06 -1.36
N MET A 67 5.41 7.49 -0.42
CA MET A 67 5.10 8.14 0.85
C MET A 67 6.39 8.46 1.64
N ILE A 68 7.30 7.50 1.77
CA ILE A 68 8.59 7.67 2.45
C ILE A 68 9.39 8.82 1.81
N ALA A 69 9.45 8.86 0.47
CA ALA A 69 10.14 9.91 -0.27
C ALA A 69 9.48 11.28 -0.08
N GLN A 70 8.15 11.36 -0.13
CA GLN A 70 7.40 12.61 0.08
C GLN A 70 7.60 13.16 1.50
N MET A 71 7.76 12.30 2.49
CA MET A 71 8.04 12.67 3.87
C MET A 71 9.53 13.04 4.11
N GLY A 72 10.38 12.93 3.08
CA GLY A 72 11.81 13.21 3.20
C GLY A 72 12.58 12.23 4.09
N ILE A 73 12.06 11.01 4.26
CA ILE A 73 12.64 9.98 5.12
C ILE A 73 13.61 9.13 4.31
N THR A 74 14.75 8.79 4.89
CA THR A 74 15.71 7.84 4.32
C THR A 74 15.68 6.55 5.13
N PRO A 75 15.05 5.46 4.63
CA PRO A 75 15.02 4.19 5.32
C PRO A 75 16.39 3.48 5.27
N ASP A 76 16.75 2.75 6.35
CA ASP A 76 17.91 1.85 6.36
C ASP A 76 17.56 0.52 5.68
N ILE A 77 17.48 0.51 4.34
CA ILE A 77 17.11 -0.67 3.56
C ILE A 77 18.20 -1.73 3.70
N ARG A 78 17.91 -2.80 4.44
CA ARG A 78 18.78 -3.96 4.60
C ARG A 78 18.37 -5.14 3.75
N PHE A 79 17.08 -5.22 3.43
CA PHE A 79 16.51 -6.35 2.70
C PHE A 79 15.52 -5.83 1.66
N GLY A 80 15.48 -6.49 0.50
CA GLY A 80 14.49 -6.31 -0.53
C GLY A 80 13.72 -7.59 -0.76
N CYS A 81 12.42 -7.50 -1.04
CA CYS A 81 11.58 -8.65 -1.30
C CYS A 81 10.56 -8.35 -2.42
N PRO A 82 9.99 -9.39 -3.06
CA PRO A 82 9.09 -9.20 -4.20
C PRO A 82 7.69 -8.73 -3.81
N ASP A 83 7.20 -9.06 -2.62
CA ASP A 83 5.81 -8.85 -2.23
C ASP A 83 5.60 -8.74 -0.72
N GLY A 84 4.35 -8.46 -0.31
CA GLY A 84 3.98 -8.34 1.10
C GLY A 84 4.07 -9.63 1.90
N LEU A 85 3.86 -10.80 1.27
CA LEU A 85 3.98 -12.09 1.95
C LEU A 85 5.43 -12.34 2.38
N ALA A 86 6.38 -12.12 1.48
CA ALA A 86 7.80 -12.22 1.77
C ALA A 86 8.23 -11.19 2.83
N ALA A 87 7.74 -9.94 2.73
CA ALA A 87 8.01 -8.91 3.73
C ALA A 87 7.51 -9.33 5.12
N MET A 88 6.28 -9.83 5.22
CA MET A 88 5.69 -10.32 6.46
C MET A 88 6.53 -11.44 7.09
N ALA A 89 6.97 -12.41 6.27
CA ALA A 89 7.82 -13.50 6.74
C ALA A 89 9.17 -12.99 7.27
N MET A 90 9.79 -12.02 6.59
CA MET A 90 11.04 -11.40 7.02
C MET A 90 10.88 -10.63 8.33
N VAL A 91 9.77 -9.89 8.49
CA VAL A 91 9.47 -9.19 9.74
C VAL A 91 9.23 -10.18 10.89
N LYS A 92 8.48 -11.27 10.66
CA LYS A 92 8.29 -12.36 11.63
C LYS A 92 9.63 -12.97 12.08
N ALA A 93 10.57 -13.11 11.15
CA ALA A 93 11.92 -13.59 11.44
C ALA A 93 12.82 -12.56 12.17
N GLY A 94 12.31 -11.35 12.45
CA GLY A 94 13.05 -10.31 13.16
C GLY A 94 14.10 -9.57 12.33
N LEU A 95 14.04 -9.66 10.99
CA LEU A 95 15.03 -9.05 10.09
C LEU A 95 14.89 -7.52 9.99
N GLY A 96 13.75 -6.96 10.40
CA GLY A 96 13.52 -5.51 10.36
C GLY A 96 12.04 -5.16 10.45
N ILE A 97 11.74 -3.93 10.06
CA ILE A 97 10.38 -3.39 9.97
C ILE A 97 9.98 -3.23 8.51
N ALA A 98 8.70 -3.22 8.22
CA ALA A 98 8.15 -2.89 6.89
C ALA A 98 6.99 -1.89 7.03
N ILE A 99 6.72 -1.12 5.95
CA ILE A 99 5.48 -0.36 5.80
C ILE A 99 4.67 -1.05 4.72
N MET A 100 3.40 -1.30 4.98
CA MET A 100 2.51 -2.06 4.12
C MET A 100 1.12 -1.42 4.08
N ASN A 101 0.38 -1.72 3.05
CA ASN A 101 -1.04 -1.41 2.95
C ASN A 101 -1.84 -2.27 3.94
N GLN A 102 -2.79 -1.68 4.67
CA GLN A 102 -3.63 -2.40 5.63
C GLN A 102 -4.40 -3.56 4.96
N LEU A 103 -4.94 -3.32 3.77
CA LEU A 103 -5.61 -4.37 2.97
C LEU A 103 -4.74 -5.61 2.73
N ILE A 104 -3.45 -5.40 2.47
CA ILE A 104 -2.51 -6.51 2.29
C ILE A 104 -2.28 -7.21 3.62
N VAL A 105 -2.05 -6.45 4.69
CA VAL A 105 -1.83 -7.01 6.04
C VAL A 105 -3.01 -7.86 6.49
N ASP A 106 -4.24 -7.38 6.31
CA ASP A 106 -5.47 -8.10 6.68
C ASP A 106 -5.58 -9.43 5.94
N SER A 107 -5.17 -9.47 4.66
CA SER A 107 -5.19 -10.69 3.84
C SER A 107 -4.13 -11.74 4.24
N LEU A 108 -3.07 -11.31 4.96
CA LEU A 108 -1.94 -12.17 5.32
C LEU A 108 -2.06 -12.79 6.72
N GLU A 109 -3.10 -12.44 7.49
CA GLU A 109 -3.32 -12.94 8.85
C GLU A 109 -2.02 -12.86 9.70
N PRO A 110 -1.54 -11.69 10.10
CA PRO A 110 -0.19 -11.47 10.63
C PRO A 110 0.17 -12.34 11.85
N GLY A 111 -0.83 -12.76 12.63
CA GLY A 111 -0.60 -13.57 13.83
C GLY A 111 0.05 -12.81 14.99
N GLY A 112 0.40 -13.53 16.05
CA GLY A 112 0.92 -12.94 17.30
C GLY A 112 2.42 -12.62 17.32
N GLU A 113 3.16 -12.89 16.23
CA GLU A 113 4.61 -12.71 16.15
C GLU A 113 5.01 -11.29 15.73
N VAL A 114 4.08 -10.56 15.11
CA VAL A 114 4.26 -9.18 14.68
C VAL A 114 3.26 -8.25 15.35
N ARG A 115 3.62 -6.98 15.36
CA ARG A 115 2.73 -5.87 15.72
C ARG A 115 2.46 -5.07 14.47
N VAL A 116 1.18 -4.83 14.19
CA VAL A 116 0.71 -3.89 13.15
C VAL A 116 0.30 -2.61 13.85
N MET A 117 0.78 -1.48 13.39
CA MET A 117 0.56 -0.18 14.01
C MET A 117 0.24 0.88 12.97
N PRO A 118 -0.72 1.79 13.24
CA PRO A 118 -0.88 2.98 12.41
C PRO A 118 0.41 3.80 12.41
N LEU A 119 0.66 4.52 11.33
CA LEU A 119 1.78 5.47 11.25
C LEU A 119 1.42 6.77 11.97
N ASP A 120 2.42 7.48 12.48
CA ASP A 120 2.28 8.84 13.02
C ASP A 120 3.25 9.78 12.29
N PRO A 121 2.73 10.74 11.51
CA PRO A 121 1.33 10.98 11.16
C PRO A 121 0.72 9.86 10.30
N GLU A 122 -0.58 9.62 10.44
CA GLU A 122 -1.32 8.63 9.64
C GLU A 122 -1.18 8.91 8.14
N GLN A 123 -1.07 7.85 7.36
CA GLN A 123 -0.90 7.91 5.90
C GLN A 123 -1.92 7.00 5.23
N TYR A 124 -2.50 7.51 4.14
CA TYR A 124 -3.53 6.80 3.37
C TYR A 124 -3.21 6.87 1.88
N VAL A 125 -3.67 5.88 1.15
CA VAL A 125 -3.65 5.84 -0.31
C VAL A 125 -5.08 5.69 -0.83
N ASP A 126 -5.42 6.49 -1.84
CA ASP A 126 -6.71 6.47 -2.51
C ASP A 126 -6.73 5.29 -3.49
N ILE A 127 -7.58 4.28 -3.24
CA ILE A 127 -7.77 3.11 -4.10
C ILE A 127 -9.01 3.32 -4.96
N GLY A 128 -8.87 3.07 -6.25
CA GLY A 128 -9.96 3.27 -7.18
C GLY A 128 -9.72 2.67 -8.57
N ILE A 129 -10.59 3.05 -9.49
CA ILE A 129 -10.54 2.64 -10.90
C ILE A 129 -10.07 3.84 -11.73
N GLY A 130 -8.90 3.69 -12.37
CA GLY A 130 -8.40 4.62 -13.36
C GLY A 130 -8.83 4.22 -14.77
N VAL A 131 -9.43 5.15 -15.52
CA VAL A 131 -9.88 4.96 -16.90
C VAL A 131 -9.18 5.97 -17.80
N THR A 132 -8.33 5.51 -18.70
CA THR A 132 -7.46 6.39 -19.50
C THR A 132 -8.18 7.18 -20.57
N ARG A 133 -9.21 6.62 -21.20
CA ARG A 133 -9.98 7.29 -22.27
C ARG A 133 -11.38 6.69 -22.36
N LYS A 134 -12.38 7.43 -21.87
CA LYS A 134 -13.79 6.98 -21.86
C LYS A 134 -14.35 6.69 -23.27
N ASP A 135 -13.86 7.42 -24.27
CA ASP A 135 -14.27 7.29 -25.66
C ASP A 135 -13.73 6.05 -26.37
N MET A 136 -12.78 5.35 -25.77
CA MET A 136 -12.08 4.19 -26.35
C MET A 136 -12.22 2.90 -25.53
N ILE A 137 -13.02 2.90 -24.47
CA ILE A 137 -13.24 1.69 -23.67
C ILE A 137 -14.21 0.73 -24.36
N SER A 138 -14.02 -0.57 -24.16
CA SER A 138 -14.93 -1.59 -24.67
C SER A 138 -16.33 -1.49 -24.03
N PRO A 139 -17.40 -1.93 -24.72
CA PRO A 139 -18.73 -1.99 -24.14
C PRO A 139 -18.81 -2.80 -22.83
N ALA A 140 -17.97 -3.83 -22.69
CA ALA A 140 -17.88 -4.63 -21.48
C ALA A 140 -17.28 -3.83 -20.31
N ALA A 141 -16.20 -3.09 -20.55
CA ALA A 141 -15.57 -2.22 -19.57
C ALA A 141 -16.53 -1.08 -19.14
N ALA A 142 -17.24 -0.48 -20.10
CA ALA A 142 -18.22 0.56 -19.81
C ALA A 142 -19.33 0.06 -18.88
N ARG A 143 -19.86 -1.16 -19.11
CA ARG A 143 -20.87 -1.79 -18.25
C ARG A 143 -20.30 -2.08 -16.85
N PHE A 144 -19.08 -2.60 -16.77
CA PHE A 144 -18.43 -2.84 -15.48
C PHE A 144 -18.26 -1.56 -14.67
N ILE A 145 -17.77 -0.49 -15.30
CA ILE A 145 -17.58 0.80 -14.63
C ILE A 145 -18.91 1.40 -14.16
N ALA A 146 -19.97 1.29 -14.99
CA ALA A 146 -21.31 1.73 -14.60
C ALA A 146 -21.82 0.94 -13.39
N TYR A 147 -21.71 -0.38 -13.42
CA TYR A 147 -22.06 -1.25 -12.29
C TYR A 147 -21.26 -0.92 -11.03
N ALA A 148 -19.93 -0.75 -11.16
CA ALA A 148 -19.08 -0.39 -10.04
C ALA A 148 -19.51 0.93 -9.39
N LYS A 149 -19.87 1.95 -10.19
CA LYS A 149 -20.36 3.24 -9.68
C LYS A 149 -21.63 3.12 -8.84
N GLU A 150 -22.54 2.23 -9.23
CA GLU A 150 -23.82 2.02 -8.54
C GLU A 150 -23.63 1.27 -7.20
N HIS A 151 -22.60 0.41 -7.12
CA HIS A 151 -22.41 -0.51 -5.99
C HIS A 151 -21.21 -0.17 -5.09
N ILE A 152 -20.44 0.87 -5.40
CA ILE A 152 -19.28 1.26 -4.58
C ILE A 152 -19.67 1.57 -3.13
N GLU A 153 -20.84 2.16 -2.90
CA GLU A 153 -21.31 2.47 -1.54
C GLU A 153 -21.63 1.20 -0.72
N GLU A 154 -21.94 0.10 -1.39
CA GLU A 154 -22.18 -1.19 -0.75
C GLU A 154 -20.88 -1.95 -0.42
N MET A 155 -19.75 -1.53 -1.02
CA MET A 155 -18.43 -2.14 -0.84
C MET A 155 -17.57 -1.44 0.22
N LYS A 156 -18.03 -0.34 0.77
CA LYS A 156 -17.38 0.41 1.86
C LYS A 156 -17.75 -0.20 3.21
#